data_f98cc73526e803e602b3f8f6bfae56ee
#
_entry.id   f98cc73526e803e602b3f8f6bfae56ee
#
_cell.length_a   1.000
_cell.length_b   1.000
_cell.length_c   1.000
_cell.angle_alpha   90.00
_cell.angle_beta   90.00
_cell.angle_gamma   90.00
#
_symmetry.space_group_name_H-M   'P 1'
#
loop_
_entity.id
_entity.type
_entity.pdbx_description
1 polymer ?
#
loop_
_entity_poly.entity_id
_entity_poly.type
_entity_poly.pdbx_seq_one_letter_code
_entity_poly.pdbx_strand_id
1 'polypeptide(L)'
;CDKCLMGLEKITIKLQEALQGAQRLASKSGHAELKCEHLLLGLIQQEGGLAVHLLEKAGVNITVLKARLVTVLDKEPQVAGVSEQPQLERNLRTTLDFADEVRSEMGDEFLSIEHVVLSMMKVSGSGNELLVGAGAVKESLENSVREVRGSQTVTDENPEEKYQALEKYGTDLCVLARQGKIDPVIGRDGEVRRGMQVLSRRTKNNP
;
A
#
# COMPACT_ATOMS: atom_id res chain seq x y z
N CYS A 1 2.78 -4.74 -23.09
CA CYS A 1 2.72 -3.57 -22.26
C CYS A 1 4.01 -2.85 -21.98
N ASP A 2 5.13 -3.35 -22.48
CA ASP A 2 6.45 -2.73 -22.25
C ASP A 2 6.58 -1.30 -22.79
N LYS A 3 5.73 -0.90 -23.74
CA LYS A 3 5.76 0.47 -24.31
C LYS A 3 5.11 1.56 -23.43
N CYS A 4 4.21 1.23 -22.51
CA CYS A 4 3.58 2.22 -21.62
C CYS A 4 4.40 2.50 -20.35
N LEU A 5 5.29 1.58 -19.98
CA LEU A 5 6.15 1.65 -18.79
C LEU A 5 7.62 2.00 -19.14
N MET A 6 7.88 2.53 -20.34
CA MET A 6 9.23 2.88 -20.85
C MET A 6 9.93 4.02 -20.07
N GLY A 7 9.74 4.15 -18.79
CA GLY A 7 10.47 5.03 -17.89
C GLY A 7 10.59 4.46 -16.48
N LEU A 8 9.86 3.38 -16.20
CA LEU A 8 9.86 2.74 -14.87
C LEU A 8 10.68 1.45 -14.93
N GLU A 9 12.02 1.60 -15.00
CA GLU A 9 12.92 0.43 -15.13
C GLU A 9 12.98 -0.42 -13.86
N LYS A 10 12.64 0.13 -12.70
CA LYS A 10 12.70 -0.55 -11.41
C LYS A 10 11.41 -0.34 -10.63
N ILE A 11 10.49 -1.29 -10.74
CA ILE A 11 9.24 -1.32 -9.97
C ILE A 11 9.17 -2.59 -9.12
N THR A 12 8.53 -2.52 -7.95
CA THR A 12 8.33 -3.69 -7.10
C THR A 12 7.34 -4.67 -7.73
N ILE A 13 7.48 -5.96 -7.41
CA ILE A 13 6.60 -7.02 -7.92
C ILE A 13 5.14 -6.70 -7.61
N LYS A 14 4.85 -6.23 -6.39
CA LYS A 14 3.49 -5.90 -5.98
C LYS A 14 2.88 -4.74 -6.76
N LEU A 15 3.67 -3.70 -7.04
CA LEU A 15 3.21 -2.60 -7.89
C LEU A 15 2.98 -3.06 -9.34
N GLN A 16 3.85 -3.92 -9.86
CA GLN A 16 3.67 -4.50 -11.19
C GLN A 16 2.39 -5.34 -11.27
N GLU A 17 2.11 -6.18 -10.28
CA GLU A 17 0.86 -6.95 -10.17
C GLU A 17 -0.37 -6.03 -10.15
N ALA A 18 -0.31 -4.92 -9.39
CA ALA A 18 -1.40 -3.94 -9.32
C ALA A 18 -1.65 -3.24 -10.66
N LEU A 19 -0.60 -2.82 -11.36
CA LEU A 19 -0.69 -2.21 -12.70
C LEU A 19 -1.27 -3.20 -13.72
N GLN A 20 -0.83 -4.44 -13.73
CA GLN A 20 -1.40 -5.50 -14.58
C GLN A 20 -2.86 -5.80 -14.23
N GLY A 21 -3.19 -5.79 -12.94
CA GLY A 21 -4.57 -5.93 -12.46
C GLY A 21 -5.47 -4.81 -12.94
N ALA A 22 -5.01 -3.57 -12.80
CA ALA A 22 -5.71 -2.38 -13.26
C ALA A 22 -5.94 -2.38 -14.78
N GLN A 23 -4.93 -2.82 -15.55
CA GLN A 23 -5.03 -2.93 -16.99
C GLN A 23 -6.05 -4.00 -17.40
N ARG A 24 -6.02 -5.18 -16.77
CA ARG A 24 -7.02 -6.23 -17.01
C ARG A 24 -8.43 -5.74 -16.68
N LEU A 25 -8.57 -4.97 -15.60
CA LEU A 25 -9.84 -4.38 -15.21
C LEU A 25 -10.35 -3.42 -16.29
N ALA A 26 -9.53 -2.47 -16.74
CA ALA A 26 -9.90 -1.50 -17.77
C ALA A 26 -10.27 -2.21 -19.09
N SER A 27 -9.48 -3.18 -19.54
CA SER A 27 -9.77 -3.97 -20.75
C SER A 27 -11.08 -4.76 -20.63
N LYS A 28 -11.31 -5.41 -19.47
CA LYS A 28 -12.52 -6.20 -19.23
C LYS A 28 -13.78 -5.32 -19.18
N SER A 29 -13.65 -4.10 -18.68
CA SER A 29 -14.75 -3.11 -18.63
C SER A 29 -14.94 -2.36 -19.96
N GLY A 30 -14.12 -2.62 -20.97
CA GLY A 30 -14.19 -1.91 -22.28
C GLY A 30 -13.77 -0.46 -22.21
N HIS A 31 -12.95 -0.07 -21.23
CA HIS A 31 -12.45 1.29 -21.10
C HIS A 31 -11.24 1.50 -22.00
N ALA A 32 -11.24 2.59 -22.78
CA ALA A 32 -10.15 2.93 -23.70
C ALA A 32 -8.90 3.43 -22.98
N GLU A 33 -9.05 3.93 -21.75
CA GLU A 33 -7.98 4.53 -20.96
C GLU A 33 -7.80 3.83 -19.62
N LEU A 34 -6.54 3.67 -19.24
CA LEU A 34 -6.12 3.25 -17.90
C LEU A 34 -5.96 4.49 -17.02
N LYS A 35 -6.80 4.63 -16.01
CA LYS A 35 -6.90 5.78 -15.10
C LYS A 35 -6.43 5.46 -13.69
N CYS A 36 -6.24 6.51 -12.86
CA CYS A 36 -5.89 6.37 -11.44
C CYS A 36 -6.89 5.49 -10.66
N GLU A 37 -8.18 5.53 -11.03
CA GLU A 37 -9.26 4.75 -10.43
C GLU A 37 -9.05 3.25 -10.61
N HIS A 38 -8.62 2.83 -11.80
CA HIS A 38 -8.30 1.42 -12.07
C HIS A 38 -7.13 0.95 -11.23
N LEU A 39 -6.07 1.77 -11.15
CA LEU A 39 -4.88 1.43 -10.35
C LEU A 39 -5.22 1.38 -8.87
N LEU A 40 -5.95 2.38 -8.36
CA LEU A 40 -6.35 2.43 -6.95
C LEU A 40 -7.25 1.25 -6.57
N LEU A 41 -8.18 0.86 -7.46
CA LEU A 41 -9.00 -0.34 -7.24
C LEU A 41 -8.15 -1.61 -7.27
N GLY A 42 -7.18 -1.72 -8.19
CA GLY A 42 -6.23 -2.82 -8.25
C GLY A 42 -5.40 -2.95 -6.97
N LEU A 43 -4.90 -1.82 -6.45
CA LEU A 43 -4.13 -1.77 -5.19
C LEU A 43 -4.96 -2.22 -3.97
N ILE A 44 -6.24 -1.81 -3.90
CA ILE A 44 -7.14 -2.18 -2.79
C ILE A 44 -7.58 -3.65 -2.86
N GLN A 45 -7.61 -4.23 -4.05
CA GLN A 45 -8.03 -5.62 -4.25
C GLN A 45 -6.91 -6.65 -4.03
N GLN A 46 -5.66 -6.20 -3.88
CA GLN A 46 -4.56 -7.11 -3.56
C GLN A 46 -4.73 -7.70 -2.16
N GLU A 47 -4.73 -9.02 -2.06
CA GLU A 47 -4.77 -9.72 -0.77
C GLU A 47 -3.48 -9.44 0.02
N GLY A 48 -3.63 -8.95 1.24
CA GLY A 48 -2.51 -8.55 2.09
C GLY A 48 -1.71 -7.39 1.51
N GLY A 49 -2.33 -6.56 0.66
CA GLY A 49 -1.67 -5.43 0.00
C GLY A 49 -1.32 -4.30 0.97
N LEU A 50 -0.10 -3.78 0.83
CA LEU A 50 0.40 -2.64 1.61
C LEU A 50 -0.51 -1.41 1.51
N ALA A 51 -1.15 -1.19 0.34
CA ALA A 51 -2.02 -0.04 0.11
C ALA A 51 -3.18 0.04 1.10
N VAL A 52 -3.86 -1.09 1.35
CA VAL A 52 -5.00 -1.14 2.28
C VAL A 52 -4.54 -0.75 3.69
N HIS A 53 -3.45 -1.35 4.15
CA HIS A 53 -2.90 -1.08 5.48
C HIS A 53 -2.49 0.39 5.66
N LEU A 54 -1.81 0.98 4.67
CA LEU A 54 -1.41 2.40 4.69
C LEU A 54 -2.63 3.33 4.72
N LEU A 55 -3.64 3.04 3.89
CA LEU A 55 -4.84 3.86 3.78
C LEU A 55 -5.71 3.77 5.05
N GLU A 56 -5.89 2.59 5.61
CA GLU A 56 -6.62 2.40 6.88
C GLU A 56 -5.93 3.15 8.04
N LYS A 57 -4.61 3.03 8.12
CA LYS A 57 -3.80 3.74 9.12
C LYS A 57 -3.87 5.26 8.96
N ALA A 58 -4.01 5.73 7.72
CA ALA A 58 -4.24 7.14 7.40
C ALA A 58 -5.68 7.62 7.65
N GLY A 59 -6.58 6.74 8.13
CA GLY A 59 -7.96 7.06 8.45
C GLY A 59 -8.93 6.93 7.27
N VAL A 60 -8.52 6.35 6.16
CA VAL A 60 -9.37 6.15 4.98
C VAL A 60 -10.35 4.99 5.22
N ASN A 61 -11.62 5.23 4.92
CA ASN A 61 -12.61 4.16 4.91
C ASN A 61 -12.55 3.39 3.57
N ILE A 62 -11.91 2.22 3.59
CA ILE A 62 -11.71 1.38 2.40
C ILE A 62 -13.03 0.97 1.75
N THR A 63 -14.06 0.67 2.54
CA THR A 63 -15.39 0.29 2.01
C THR A 63 -16.02 1.44 1.23
N VAL A 64 -15.95 2.66 1.77
CA VAL A 64 -16.45 3.87 1.09
C VAL A 64 -15.63 4.17 -0.17
N LEU A 65 -14.31 4.06 -0.09
CA LEU A 65 -13.41 4.28 -1.22
C LEU A 65 -13.71 3.28 -2.36
N LYS A 66 -13.84 2.00 -2.04
CA LYS A 66 -14.16 0.95 -3.01
C LYS A 66 -15.52 1.18 -3.68
N ALA A 67 -16.54 1.53 -2.91
CA ALA A 67 -17.87 1.83 -3.47
C ALA A 67 -17.85 3.04 -4.43
N ARG A 68 -17.11 4.10 -4.08
CA ARG A 68 -16.93 5.27 -4.94
C ARG A 68 -16.18 4.93 -6.22
N LEU A 69 -15.07 4.15 -6.11
CA LEU A 69 -14.29 3.71 -7.27
C LEU A 69 -15.16 2.93 -8.26
N VAL A 70 -15.92 1.96 -7.78
CA VAL A 70 -16.85 1.20 -8.63
C VAL A 70 -17.88 2.13 -9.29
N THR A 71 -18.50 3.03 -8.52
CA THR A 71 -19.48 3.99 -9.07
C THR A 71 -18.91 4.91 -10.14
N VAL A 72 -17.66 5.32 -10.01
CA VAL A 72 -16.98 6.18 -11.01
C VAL A 72 -16.65 5.35 -12.25
N LEU A 73 -16.08 4.16 -12.08
CA LEU A 73 -15.73 3.28 -13.20
C LEU A 73 -16.96 2.80 -13.99
N ASP A 74 -18.09 2.55 -13.33
CA ASP A 74 -19.34 2.16 -14.00
C ASP A 74 -19.91 3.27 -14.90
N LYS A 75 -19.53 4.53 -14.67
CA LYS A 75 -19.94 5.69 -15.48
C LYS A 75 -19.00 5.99 -16.65
N GLU A 76 -17.83 5.34 -16.68
CA GLU A 76 -16.88 5.54 -17.77
C GLU A 76 -17.44 5.00 -19.10
N PRO A 77 -17.17 5.72 -20.21
CA PRO A 77 -17.60 5.27 -21.53
C PRO A 77 -16.96 3.92 -21.88
N GLN A 78 -17.81 2.99 -22.29
CA GLN A 78 -17.38 1.69 -22.81
C GLN A 78 -17.29 1.74 -24.32
N VAL A 79 -16.19 1.31 -24.89
CA VAL A 79 -15.95 1.25 -26.32
C VAL A 79 -16.05 -0.21 -26.79
N ALA A 80 -17.04 -0.49 -27.64
CA ALA A 80 -17.23 -1.83 -28.20
C ALA A 80 -16.07 -2.15 -29.19
N GLY A 81 -15.46 -3.31 -29.02
CA GLY A 81 -14.42 -3.79 -29.95
C GLY A 81 -12.99 -3.36 -29.63
N VAL A 82 -12.71 -2.82 -28.44
CA VAL A 82 -11.33 -2.56 -27.99
C VAL A 82 -10.66 -3.89 -27.71
N SER A 83 -9.97 -4.44 -28.72
CA SER A 83 -9.03 -5.56 -28.57
C SER A 83 -7.61 -5.08 -28.22
N GLU A 84 -7.41 -3.77 -28.18
CA GLU A 84 -6.14 -3.15 -27.89
C GLU A 84 -6.03 -2.80 -26.39
N GLN A 85 -4.80 -2.77 -25.92
CA GLN A 85 -4.50 -2.43 -24.52
C GLN A 85 -4.93 -0.97 -24.23
N PRO A 86 -5.62 -0.71 -23.09
CA PRO A 86 -6.04 0.63 -22.75
C PRO A 86 -4.83 1.56 -22.65
N GLN A 87 -4.98 2.78 -23.20
CA GLN A 87 -3.92 3.78 -23.17
C GLN A 87 -3.78 4.39 -21.77
N LEU A 88 -2.55 4.73 -21.39
CA LEU A 88 -2.28 5.37 -20.12
C LEU A 88 -2.84 6.80 -20.13
N GLU A 89 -3.82 7.09 -19.29
CA GLU A 89 -4.43 8.41 -19.14
C GLU A 89 -3.39 9.41 -18.59
N ARG A 90 -3.53 10.68 -18.99
CA ARG A 90 -2.55 11.73 -18.66
C ARG A 90 -2.34 11.92 -17.14
N ASN A 91 -3.42 11.90 -16.37
CA ASN A 91 -3.35 12.10 -14.91
C ASN A 91 -2.61 10.94 -14.23
N LEU A 92 -2.88 9.69 -14.66
CA LEU A 92 -2.16 8.52 -14.17
C LEU A 92 -0.67 8.58 -14.53
N ARG A 93 -0.35 9.02 -15.76
CA ARG A 93 1.04 9.21 -16.18
C ARG A 93 1.74 10.23 -15.28
N THR A 94 1.14 11.40 -15.07
CA THR A 94 1.71 12.43 -14.18
C THR A 94 1.87 11.92 -12.76
N THR A 95 0.93 11.10 -12.27
CA THR A 95 1.02 10.49 -10.94
C THR A 95 2.20 9.52 -10.83
N LEU A 96 2.44 8.70 -11.87
CA LEU A 96 3.55 7.76 -11.89
C LEU A 96 4.91 8.47 -12.04
N ASP A 97 4.98 9.52 -12.88
CA ASP A 97 6.17 10.36 -13.02
C ASP A 97 6.52 11.01 -11.67
N PHE A 98 5.53 11.57 -10.98
CA PHE A 98 5.71 12.15 -9.66
C PHE A 98 6.05 11.10 -8.58
N ALA A 99 5.56 9.87 -8.71
CA ALA A 99 5.92 8.78 -7.83
C ALA A 99 7.40 8.39 -7.96
N ASP A 100 7.97 8.49 -9.15
CA ASP A 100 9.40 8.28 -9.37
C ASP A 100 10.26 9.41 -8.75
N GLU A 101 9.77 10.65 -8.78
CA GLU A 101 10.41 11.76 -8.05
C GLU A 101 10.40 11.49 -6.54
N VAL A 102 9.27 11.09 -5.97
CA VAL A 102 9.14 10.74 -4.54
C VAL A 102 10.07 9.58 -4.17
N ARG A 103 10.15 8.53 -5.01
CA ARG A 103 11.10 7.43 -4.86
C ARG A 103 12.54 7.94 -4.76
N SER A 104 12.92 8.83 -5.68
CA SER A 104 14.26 9.42 -5.74
C SER A 104 14.56 10.28 -4.50
N GLU A 105 13.59 11.09 -4.05
CA GLU A 105 13.70 11.89 -2.83
C GLU A 105 13.88 11.04 -1.57
N MET A 106 13.23 9.87 -1.53
CA MET A 106 13.34 8.90 -0.44
C MET A 106 14.62 8.06 -0.48
N GLY A 107 15.39 8.13 -1.57
CA GLY A 107 16.62 7.36 -1.77
C GLY A 107 16.37 5.88 -2.05
N ASP A 108 15.21 5.54 -2.60
CA ASP A 108 14.81 4.17 -2.89
C ASP A 108 15.24 3.75 -4.31
N GLU A 109 15.63 2.49 -4.48
CA GLU A 109 16.01 1.95 -5.78
C GLU A 109 14.80 1.53 -6.62
N PHE A 110 13.73 1.03 -5.98
CA PHE A 110 12.53 0.55 -6.64
C PHE A 110 11.32 1.43 -6.34
N LEU A 111 10.53 1.68 -7.37
CA LEU A 111 9.23 2.33 -7.24
C LEU A 111 8.24 1.33 -6.62
N SER A 112 7.62 1.68 -5.52
CA SER A 112 6.73 0.84 -4.73
C SER A 112 5.35 1.46 -4.54
N ILE A 113 4.45 0.73 -3.92
CA ILE A 113 3.04 1.11 -3.71
C ILE A 113 2.93 2.41 -2.92
N GLU A 114 3.74 2.59 -1.88
CA GLU A 114 3.70 3.79 -1.04
C GLU A 114 4.02 5.07 -1.83
N HIS A 115 4.98 5.02 -2.77
CA HIS A 115 5.31 6.18 -3.62
C HIS A 115 4.11 6.58 -4.47
N VAL A 116 3.42 5.60 -5.05
CA VAL A 116 2.23 5.83 -5.89
C VAL A 116 1.08 6.42 -5.06
N VAL A 117 0.81 5.87 -3.88
CA VAL A 117 -0.27 6.36 -3.01
C VAL A 117 0.02 7.77 -2.50
N LEU A 118 1.27 8.07 -2.10
CA LEU A 118 1.70 9.43 -1.74
C LEU A 118 1.56 10.40 -2.91
N SER A 119 1.89 9.97 -4.12
CA SER A 119 1.79 10.80 -5.32
C SER A 119 0.36 11.10 -5.70
N MET A 120 -0.55 10.13 -5.56
CA MET A 120 -1.99 10.36 -5.73
C MET A 120 -2.54 11.44 -4.79
N MET A 121 -1.97 11.58 -3.58
CA MET A 121 -2.35 12.66 -2.66
C MET A 121 -1.76 14.03 -3.01
N LYS A 122 -0.70 14.07 -3.81
CA LYS A 122 -0.02 15.33 -4.19
C LYS A 122 -0.45 15.83 -5.56
N VAL A 123 -0.73 14.94 -6.50
CA VAL A 123 -1.16 15.29 -7.86
C VAL A 123 -2.66 15.55 -7.86
N SER A 124 -3.06 16.74 -8.31
CA SER A 124 -4.48 17.09 -8.46
C SER A 124 -5.13 16.24 -9.54
N GLY A 125 -6.27 15.62 -9.24
CA GLY A 125 -7.02 14.78 -10.17
C GLY A 125 -7.94 13.80 -9.47
N SER A 126 -8.53 12.91 -10.25
CA SER A 126 -9.53 11.95 -9.76
C SER A 126 -9.03 11.05 -8.63
N GLY A 127 -7.78 10.59 -8.69
CA GLY A 127 -7.18 9.80 -7.62
C GLY A 127 -7.12 10.55 -6.28
N ASN A 128 -6.71 11.82 -6.31
CA ASN A 128 -6.71 12.69 -5.13
C ASN A 128 -8.12 12.91 -4.58
N GLU A 129 -9.06 13.28 -5.45
CA GLU A 129 -10.45 13.56 -5.06
C GLU A 129 -11.13 12.34 -4.40
N LEU A 130 -10.85 11.15 -4.91
CA LEU A 130 -11.38 9.90 -4.36
C LEU A 130 -10.78 9.58 -2.98
N LEU A 131 -9.48 9.74 -2.82
CA LEU A 131 -8.80 9.51 -1.54
C LEU A 131 -9.26 10.51 -0.47
N VAL A 132 -9.25 11.81 -0.79
CA VAL A 132 -9.71 12.87 0.12
C VAL A 132 -11.20 12.68 0.45
N GLY A 133 -12.01 12.37 -0.56
CA GLY A 133 -13.43 12.10 -0.37
C GLY A 133 -13.72 10.84 0.48
N ALA A 134 -12.78 9.93 0.64
CA ALA A 134 -12.86 8.76 1.53
C ALA A 134 -12.22 9.01 2.90
N GLY A 135 -11.74 10.23 3.18
CA GLY A 135 -11.18 10.63 4.47
C GLY A 135 -9.66 10.67 4.53
N ALA A 136 -8.96 10.53 3.38
CA ALA A 136 -7.50 10.63 3.38
C ALA A 136 -7.03 12.03 3.76
N VAL A 137 -6.09 12.09 4.70
CA VAL A 137 -5.36 13.30 5.07
C VAL A 137 -3.88 13.08 4.71
N LYS A 138 -3.30 14.02 3.96
CA LYS A 138 -1.92 13.91 3.46
C LYS A 138 -0.91 13.63 4.58
N GLU A 139 -0.94 14.40 5.65
CA GLU A 139 -0.03 14.25 6.78
C GLU A 139 -0.17 12.90 7.48
N SER A 140 -1.41 12.42 7.62
CA SER A 140 -1.68 11.09 8.19
C SER A 140 -1.12 9.98 7.31
N LEU A 141 -1.23 10.11 6.00
CA LEU A 141 -0.68 9.13 5.05
C LEU A 141 0.85 9.13 5.07
N GLU A 142 1.49 10.30 5.07
CA GLU A 142 2.95 10.42 5.19
C GLU A 142 3.47 9.80 6.50
N ASN A 143 2.76 10.02 7.60
CA ASN A 143 3.09 9.41 8.89
C ASN A 143 2.90 7.89 8.85
N SER A 144 1.81 7.40 8.25
CA SER A 144 1.56 5.96 8.11
C SER A 144 2.67 5.27 7.30
N VAL A 145 3.13 5.89 6.22
CA VAL A 145 4.26 5.39 5.43
C VAL A 145 5.53 5.33 6.27
N ARG A 146 5.85 6.40 7.03
CA ARG A 146 7.02 6.42 7.91
C ARG A 146 6.97 5.35 8.99
N GLU A 147 5.80 5.13 9.60
CA GLU A 147 5.63 4.11 10.63
C GLU A 147 5.79 2.68 10.09
N VAL A 148 5.21 2.39 8.91
CA VAL A 148 5.28 1.07 8.29
C VAL A 148 6.68 0.75 7.80
N ARG A 149 7.36 1.72 7.19
CA ARG A 149 8.74 1.55 6.69
C ARG A 149 9.80 1.59 7.79
N GLY A 150 9.57 2.37 8.85
CA GLY A 150 10.62 2.68 9.81
C GLY A 150 11.81 3.38 9.13
N SER A 151 13.01 2.82 9.29
CA SER A 151 14.25 3.29 8.66
C SER A 151 14.66 2.50 7.41
N GLN A 152 13.77 1.65 6.88
CA GLN A 152 14.10 0.79 5.74
C GLN A 152 13.97 1.54 4.42
N THR A 153 14.89 1.27 3.49
CA THR A 153 14.86 1.73 2.10
C THR A 153 14.43 0.57 1.18
N VAL A 154 13.76 0.90 0.09
CA VAL A 154 13.31 -0.09 -0.91
C VAL A 154 14.47 -0.40 -1.84
N THR A 155 15.24 -1.41 -1.48
CA THR A 155 16.46 -1.85 -2.22
C THR A 155 16.25 -3.15 -3.00
N ASP A 156 15.09 -3.77 -2.88
CA ASP A 156 14.75 -5.00 -3.60
C ASP A 156 13.34 -4.96 -4.19
N GLU A 157 13.03 -5.95 -5.04
CA GLU A 157 11.77 -6.04 -5.77
C GLU A 157 10.57 -6.46 -4.90
N ASN A 158 10.80 -6.92 -3.66
CA ASN A 158 9.75 -7.45 -2.78
C ASN A 158 9.86 -6.91 -1.35
N PRO A 159 9.86 -5.58 -1.15
CA PRO A 159 10.02 -4.97 0.17
C PRO A 159 8.82 -5.23 1.07
N GLU A 160 7.63 -5.40 0.49
CA GLU A 160 6.37 -5.58 1.20
C GLU A 160 6.35 -6.85 2.07
N GLU A 161 7.05 -7.91 1.65
CA GLU A 161 7.20 -9.10 2.48
C GLU A 161 7.98 -8.83 3.77
N LYS A 162 8.94 -7.92 3.72
CA LYS A 162 9.74 -7.53 4.90
C LYS A 162 8.95 -6.66 5.86
N TYR A 163 8.16 -5.72 5.34
CA TYR A 163 7.34 -4.82 6.17
C TYR A 163 6.27 -5.55 6.95
N GLN A 164 5.67 -6.58 6.35
CA GLN A 164 4.57 -7.34 6.93
C GLN A 164 5.01 -8.63 7.63
N ALA A 165 6.30 -8.99 7.59
CA ALA A 165 6.77 -10.26 8.13
C ALA A 165 6.39 -10.45 9.62
N LEU A 166 6.54 -9.40 10.44
CA LEU A 166 6.16 -9.46 11.85
C LEU A 166 4.65 -9.54 12.07
N GLU A 167 3.85 -8.83 11.28
CA GLU A 167 2.39 -8.89 11.38
C GLU A 167 1.83 -10.23 10.86
N LYS A 168 2.44 -10.76 9.80
CA LYS A 168 1.99 -11.98 9.13
C LYS A 168 2.43 -13.26 9.84
N TYR A 169 3.63 -13.25 10.44
CA TYR A 169 4.23 -14.43 11.09
C TYR A 169 4.43 -14.26 12.59
N GLY A 170 4.30 -13.04 13.11
CA GLY A 170 4.40 -12.74 14.54
C GLY A 170 3.02 -12.64 15.19
N THR A 171 3.00 -12.86 16.50
CA THR A 171 1.82 -12.63 17.32
C THR A 171 2.17 -11.60 18.38
N ASP A 172 1.48 -10.46 18.41
CA ASP A 172 1.65 -9.46 19.46
C ASP A 172 1.02 -9.96 20.77
N LEU A 173 1.85 -10.51 21.63
CA LEU A 173 1.43 -11.04 22.93
C LEU A 173 0.90 -9.93 23.85
N CYS A 174 1.37 -8.70 23.70
CA CYS A 174 0.90 -7.57 24.52
C CYS A 174 -0.55 -7.21 24.16
N VAL A 175 -0.89 -7.23 22.87
CA VAL A 175 -2.27 -7.03 22.42
C VAL A 175 -3.17 -8.14 22.91
N LEU A 176 -2.75 -9.41 22.80
CA LEU A 176 -3.53 -10.54 23.30
C LEU A 176 -3.73 -10.49 24.82
N ALA A 177 -2.71 -10.08 25.57
CA ALA A 177 -2.81 -9.90 27.02
C ALA A 177 -3.82 -8.81 27.39
N ARG A 178 -3.79 -7.65 26.71
CA ARG A 178 -4.77 -6.57 26.92
C ARG A 178 -6.20 -6.97 26.58
N GLN A 179 -6.37 -7.89 25.62
CA GLN A 179 -7.66 -8.44 25.21
C GLN A 179 -8.13 -9.59 26.15
N GLY A 180 -7.33 -9.95 27.15
CA GLY A 180 -7.66 -11.08 28.04
C GLY A 180 -7.61 -12.46 27.37
N LYS A 181 -6.93 -12.57 26.22
CA LYS A 181 -6.81 -13.83 25.46
C LYS A 181 -5.61 -14.70 25.87
N ILE A 182 -4.81 -14.22 26.82
CA ILE A 182 -3.67 -14.98 27.38
C ILE A 182 -4.03 -15.36 28.80
N ASP A 183 -3.79 -16.63 29.14
CA ASP A 183 -4.02 -17.13 30.48
C ASP A 183 -3.13 -16.42 31.51
N PRO A 184 -3.67 -16.08 32.70
CA PRO A 184 -2.89 -15.43 33.75
C PRO A 184 -1.79 -16.38 34.26
N VAL A 185 -0.59 -15.86 34.42
CA VAL A 185 0.54 -16.59 34.98
C VAL A 185 0.42 -16.56 36.51
N ILE A 186 0.28 -17.73 37.12
CA ILE A 186 0.15 -17.87 38.56
C ILE A 186 1.35 -18.66 39.09
N GLY A 187 1.98 -18.17 40.16
CA GLY A 187 3.02 -18.90 40.91
C GLY A 187 4.38 -18.98 40.21
N ARG A 188 4.66 -18.13 39.19
CA ARG A 188 5.95 -18.11 38.48
C ARG A 188 6.67 -16.77 38.60
N ASP A 189 6.58 -16.12 39.76
CA ASP A 189 7.15 -14.78 39.96
C ASP A 189 8.67 -14.70 39.78
N GLY A 190 9.37 -15.80 40.08
CA GLY A 190 10.83 -15.92 39.92
C GLY A 190 11.25 -15.90 38.45
N GLU A 191 10.56 -16.67 37.60
CA GLU A 191 10.82 -16.77 36.15
C GLU A 191 10.43 -15.47 35.44
N VAL A 192 9.30 -14.88 35.81
CA VAL A 192 8.85 -13.57 35.28
C VAL A 192 9.88 -12.49 35.59
N ARG A 193 10.36 -12.42 36.85
CA ARG A 193 11.39 -11.46 37.26
C ARG A 193 12.69 -11.67 36.51
N ARG A 194 13.10 -12.95 36.32
CA ARG A 194 14.30 -13.27 35.53
C ARG A 194 14.14 -12.91 34.07
N GLY A 195 12.97 -13.18 33.45
CA GLY A 195 12.65 -12.79 32.09
C GLY A 195 12.74 -11.27 31.88
N MET A 196 12.13 -10.49 32.79
CA MET A 196 12.24 -9.02 32.77
C MET A 196 13.69 -8.53 32.88
N GLN A 197 14.51 -9.16 33.75
CA GLN A 197 15.93 -8.80 33.89
C GLN A 197 16.72 -9.07 32.61
N VAL A 198 16.42 -10.18 31.89
CA VAL A 198 17.09 -10.51 30.63
C VAL A 198 16.66 -9.56 29.53
N LEU A 199 15.36 -9.31 29.39
CA LEU A 199 14.80 -8.38 28.39
C LEU A 199 15.28 -6.92 28.58
N SER A 200 15.57 -6.53 29.84
CA SER A 200 16.10 -5.19 30.16
C SER A 200 17.58 -5.00 29.86
N ARG A 201 18.31 -6.05 29.42
CA ARG A 201 19.72 -5.96 29.07
C ARG A 201 19.91 -5.22 27.75
N ARG A 202 21.00 -4.48 27.62
CA ARG A 202 21.36 -3.76 26.39
C ARG A 202 21.74 -4.71 25.24
N THR A 203 22.32 -5.88 25.56
CA THR A 203 22.73 -6.92 24.61
C THR A 203 22.46 -8.30 25.22
N LYS A 204 22.36 -9.35 24.38
CA LYS A 204 22.06 -10.73 24.80
C LYS A 204 20.77 -10.82 25.64
N ASN A 205 19.73 -10.20 25.09
CA ASN A 205 18.41 -10.04 25.73
C ASN A 205 17.38 -11.10 25.31
N ASN A 206 17.81 -12.23 24.80
CA ASN A 206 16.95 -13.38 24.52
C ASN A 206 16.72 -14.16 25.82
N PRO A 207 15.48 -14.20 26.36
CA PRO A 207 15.16 -14.93 27.59
C PRO A 207 15.09 -16.45 27.38
#